data_081434e855730e3a6bd8ebdde19e8666
#
_entry.id   081434e855730e3a6bd8ebdde19e8666
#
_cell.length_a   1.000
_cell.length_b   1.000
_cell.length_c   1.000
_cell.angle_alpha   90.00
_cell.angle_beta   90.00
_cell.angle_gamma   90.00
#
_symmetry.space_group_name_H-M   'P 1'
#
loop_
_entity.id
_entity.type
_entity.pdbx_description
1 polymer ?
#
loop_
_entity_poly.entity_id
_entity_poly.type
_entity_poly.pdbx_seq_one_letter_code
_entity_poly.pdbx_strand_id
1 'polypeptide(L)'
;MIASRRFLPSLPSMLALEAVDRLGSATAAAEELSLTHSAVSRQIKVLEDQLGVTLVQPGRGGLRLTPAAVDYCQTLRESLTALSRASLRLKANPDGGSLDLSILPTFGIHWLAPRLRRFSLAHPEVSLNLSTRLKPFDFAREPFDAAVHFGAQDWPGVSYLKIAGEEVLPVCAPGVLTGPLDRPEALLDLPLLHLDTRASAWEDWFRHQGVDVSAPRGMLFDQFTTIAQAAALEMGVALLPTFLAEAEIARGRLVVAYGGPVVSTGSYYLVWPNDRPMRAPLERFAEWIRSDL
;
A
#
# COMPACT_ATOMS: atom_id res chain seq x y z
N MET A 1 0.93 22.72 23.25
CA MET A 1 2.16 22.01 23.69
C MET A 1 1.91 20.53 23.42
N ILE A 2 2.74 19.86 22.61
CA ILE A 2 2.52 18.44 22.22
C ILE A 2 2.57 17.52 23.44
N ALA A 3 3.61 17.67 24.30
CA ALA A 3 3.76 16.94 25.55
C ALA A 3 4.74 17.66 26.47
N SER A 4 4.72 17.32 27.79
CA SER A 4 5.74 17.80 28.71
C SER A 4 7.11 17.24 28.32
N ARG A 5 8.16 18.08 28.37
CA ARG A 5 9.53 17.71 27.99
C ARG A 5 10.04 16.45 28.70
N ARG A 6 9.56 16.16 29.91
CA ARG A 6 9.92 14.96 30.67
C ARG A 6 9.49 13.66 30.00
N PHE A 7 8.48 13.70 29.11
CA PHE A 7 7.97 12.55 28.34
C PHE A 7 8.49 12.52 26.90
N LEU A 8 9.37 13.47 26.54
CA LEU A 8 10.00 13.52 25.21
C LEU A 8 11.50 13.29 25.36
N PRO A 9 11.94 12.01 25.24
CA PRO A 9 13.36 11.67 25.34
C PRO A 9 14.19 12.26 24.19
N SER A 10 15.52 12.25 24.37
CA SER A 10 16.43 12.73 23.34
C SER A 10 16.50 11.76 22.16
N LEU A 11 16.64 12.30 20.95
CA LEU A 11 16.80 11.46 19.74
C LEU A 11 17.98 10.46 19.86
N PRO A 12 19.17 10.83 20.37
CA PRO A 12 20.25 9.88 20.57
C PRO A 12 19.89 8.71 21.51
N SER A 13 19.16 8.99 22.60
CA SER A 13 18.71 7.95 23.52
C SER A 13 17.69 7.00 22.89
N MET A 14 16.78 7.55 22.08
CA MET A 14 15.79 6.76 21.33
C MET A 14 16.45 5.86 20.30
N LEU A 15 17.40 6.39 19.51
CA LEU A 15 18.15 5.61 18.53
C LEU A 15 19.00 4.50 19.19
N ALA A 16 19.60 4.77 20.34
CA ALA A 16 20.37 3.77 21.08
C ALA A 16 19.50 2.58 21.54
N LEU A 17 18.30 2.84 22.07
CA LEU A 17 17.38 1.79 22.49
C LEU A 17 16.89 0.96 21.28
N GLU A 18 16.49 1.62 20.18
CA GLU A 18 16.04 0.94 18.96
C GLU A 18 17.12 0.04 18.37
N ALA A 19 18.35 0.54 18.25
CA ALA A 19 19.46 -0.22 17.69
C ALA A 19 19.82 -1.43 18.57
N VAL A 20 19.81 -1.28 19.89
CA VAL A 20 20.08 -2.41 20.83
C VAL A 20 18.97 -3.45 20.75
N ASP A 21 17.71 -3.07 20.65
CA ASP A 21 16.59 -4.01 20.47
C ASP A 21 16.73 -4.81 19.18
N ARG A 22 16.93 -4.15 18.06
CA ARG A 22 17.00 -4.77 16.75
C ARG A 22 18.24 -5.65 16.55
N LEU A 23 19.39 -5.24 17.07
CA LEU A 23 20.67 -5.93 16.89
C LEU A 23 20.98 -6.89 18.04
N GLY A 24 20.27 -6.82 19.17
CA GLY A 24 20.48 -7.66 20.36
C GLY A 24 21.82 -7.42 21.06
N SER A 25 22.58 -6.39 20.71
CA SER A 25 23.93 -6.13 21.19
C SER A 25 24.26 -4.64 21.23
N ALA A 26 24.73 -4.18 22.39
CA ALA A 26 25.20 -2.79 22.53
C ALA A 26 26.48 -2.52 21.70
N THR A 27 27.30 -3.53 21.43
CA THR A 27 28.48 -3.41 20.57
C THR A 27 28.06 -3.19 19.12
N ALA A 28 27.15 -4.02 18.59
CA ALA A 28 26.64 -3.86 17.22
C ALA A 28 25.88 -2.53 17.07
N ALA A 29 25.10 -2.12 18.07
CA ALA A 29 24.44 -0.81 18.07
C ALA A 29 25.45 0.35 18.06
N ALA A 30 26.57 0.21 18.78
CA ALA A 30 27.64 1.22 18.80
C ALA A 30 28.32 1.36 17.43
N GLU A 31 28.60 0.25 16.76
CA GLU A 31 29.13 0.25 15.39
C GLU A 31 28.17 0.94 14.41
N GLU A 32 26.89 0.55 14.40
CA GLU A 32 25.89 1.15 13.50
C GLU A 32 25.71 2.65 13.73
N LEU A 33 25.67 3.08 15.02
CA LEU A 33 25.46 4.49 15.37
C LEU A 33 26.76 5.33 15.33
N SER A 34 27.90 4.71 14.97
CA SER A 34 29.23 5.35 15.02
C SER A 34 29.55 5.93 16.40
N LEU A 35 29.22 5.16 17.45
CA LEU A 35 29.45 5.51 18.84
C LEU A 35 30.36 4.48 19.52
N THR A 36 30.79 4.75 20.76
CA THR A 36 31.42 3.76 21.62
C THR A 36 30.34 2.96 22.36
N HIS A 37 30.67 1.71 22.76
CA HIS A 37 29.79 0.89 23.60
C HIS A 37 29.34 1.63 24.88
N SER A 38 30.27 2.36 25.53
CA SER A 38 29.97 3.14 26.73
C SER A 38 29.00 4.31 26.45
N ALA A 39 29.08 4.92 25.24
CA ALA A 39 28.16 5.97 24.84
C ALA A 39 26.75 5.41 24.63
N VAL A 40 26.59 4.27 23.95
CA VAL A 40 25.28 3.61 23.79
C VAL A 40 24.67 3.26 25.14
N SER A 41 25.45 2.62 26.05
CA SER A 41 24.98 2.26 27.39
C SER A 41 24.56 3.50 28.18
N ARG A 42 25.32 4.61 28.07
CA ARG A 42 24.97 5.88 28.69
C ARG A 42 23.68 6.48 28.16
N GLN A 43 23.45 6.43 26.83
CA GLN A 43 22.22 6.94 26.23
C GLN A 43 20.99 6.15 26.72
N ILE A 44 21.09 4.83 26.82
CA ILE A 44 20.01 4.00 27.36
C ILE A 44 19.78 4.33 28.84
N LYS A 45 20.84 4.49 29.65
CA LYS A 45 20.71 4.85 31.04
C LYS A 45 20.03 6.22 31.25
N VAL A 46 20.38 7.22 30.42
CA VAL A 46 19.70 8.52 30.43
C VAL A 46 18.22 8.39 30.13
N LEU A 47 17.83 7.51 29.22
CA LEU A 47 16.44 7.24 28.88
C LEU A 47 15.70 6.56 30.04
N GLU A 48 16.30 5.56 30.67
CA GLU A 48 15.77 4.87 31.85
C GLU A 48 15.57 5.84 33.03
N ASP A 49 16.57 6.67 33.31
CA ASP A 49 16.51 7.66 34.38
C ASP A 49 15.42 8.72 34.12
N GLN A 50 15.25 9.14 32.86
CA GLN A 50 14.19 10.09 32.46
C GLN A 50 12.79 9.50 32.60
N LEU A 51 12.60 8.23 32.22
CA LEU A 51 11.30 7.56 32.25
C LEU A 51 11.00 6.90 33.62
N GLY A 52 12.02 6.71 34.47
CA GLY A 52 11.90 6.03 35.75
C GLY A 52 11.66 4.52 35.63
N VAL A 53 12.02 3.91 34.48
CA VAL A 53 11.76 2.49 34.19
C VAL A 53 12.99 1.85 33.56
N THR A 54 13.33 0.64 34.02
CA THR A 54 14.37 -0.18 33.37
C THR A 54 13.86 -0.70 32.04
N LEU A 55 14.59 -0.42 30.95
CA LEU A 55 14.18 -0.75 29.58
C LEU A 55 14.95 -1.97 29.04
N VAL A 56 16.18 -2.18 29.48
CA VAL A 56 17.02 -3.30 29.05
C VAL A 56 17.51 -4.12 30.23
N GLN A 57 17.71 -5.42 29.98
CA GLN A 57 18.22 -6.37 30.95
C GLN A 57 19.19 -7.36 30.28
N PRO A 58 20.11 -7.98 31.01
CA PRO A 58 20.94 -9.04 30.48
C PRO A 58 20.10 -10.22 29.95
N GLY A 59 20.50 -10.76 28.80
CA GLY A 59 19.83 -11.89 28.15
C GLY A 59 20.84 -12.87 27.54
N ARG A 60 20.37 -14.02 27.07
CA ARG A 60 21.23 -14.98 26.34
C ARG A 60 21.76 -14.32 25.06
N GLY A 61 23.06 -14.06 25.01
CA GLY A 61 23.74 -13.48 23.85
C GLY A 61 23.77 -11.94 23.80
N GLY A 62 23.39 -11.22 24.88
CA GLY A 62 23.51 -9.76 24.96
C GLY A 62 22.42 -9.08 25.78
N LEU A 63 22.06 -7.85 25.40
CA LEU A 63 20.98 -7.10 26.02
C LEU A 63 19.62 -7.43 25.37
N ARG A 64 18.58 -7.48 26.19
CA ARG A 64 17.19 -7.62 25.75
C ARG A 64 16.31 -6.58 26.38
N LEU A 65 15.23 -6.22 25.69
CA LEU A 65 14.20 -5.38 26.28
C LEU A 65 13.55 -6.06 27.49
N THR A 66 13.16 -5.27 28.48
CA THR A 66 12.21 -5.71 29.49
C THR A 66 10.81 -5.84 28.88
N PRO A 67 9.89 -6.66 29.45
CA PRO A 67 8.52 -6.74 28.95
C PRO A 67 7.82 -5.37 28.84
N ALA A 68 8.08 -4.47 29.78
CA ALA A 68 7.53 -3.11 29.78
C ALA A 68 8.06 -2.24 28.62
N ALA A 69 9.25 -2.53 28.11
CA ALA A 69 9.90 -1.77 27.07
C ALA A 69 9.52 -2.22 25.65
N VAL A 70 8.91 -3.39 25.48
CA VAL A 70 8.60 -3.97 24.15
C VAL A 70 7.63 -3.07 23.37
N ASP A 71 6.48 -2.74 23.95
CA ASP A 71 5.46 -1.90 23.29
C ASP A 71 5.98 -0.47 23.07
N TYR A 72 6.74 0.03 24.05
CA TYR A 72 7.38 1.35 23.94
C TYR A 72 8.37 1.39 22.77
N CYS A 73 9.22 0.36 22.63
CA CYS A 73 10.20 0.31 21.55
C CYS A 73 9.54 0.18 20.17
N GLN A 74 8.40 -0.50 20.07
CA GLN A 74 7.64 -0.55 18.84
C GLN A 74 7.11 0.84 18.44
N THR A 75 6.45 1.54 19.36
CA THR A 75 5.97 2.92 19.14
C THR A 75 7.12 3.87 18.79
N LEU A 76 8.26 3.70 19.46
CA LEU A 76 9.48 4.45 19.19
C LEU A 76 9.97 4.24 17.74
N ARG A 77 10.04 3.00 17.28
CA ARG A 77 10.45 2.64 15.90
C ARG A 77 9.54 3.27 14.85
N GLU A 78 8.23 3.23 15.07
CA GLU A 78 7.24 3.87 14.20
C GLU A 78 7.45 5.38 14.14
N SER A 79 7.66 6.01 15.28
CA SER A 79 7.90 7.45 15.40
C SER A 79 9.21 7.89 14.73
N LEU A 80 10.31 7.16 14.94
CA LEU A 80 11.60 7.40 14.29
C LEU A 80 11.51 7.23 12.78
N THR A 81 10.79 6.22 12.31
CA THR A 81 10.54 5.98 10.89
C THR A 81 9.72 7.13 10.28
N ALA A 82 8.68 7.60 10.97
CA ALA A 82 7.87 8.74 10.53
C ALA A 82 8.71 10.02 10.44
N LEU A 83 9.54 10.30 11.45
CA LEU A 83 10.44 11.45 11.45
C LEU A 83 11.48 11.38 10.32
N SER A 84 12.09 10.22 10.10
CA SER A 84 13.06 10.00 9.01
C SER A 84 12.41 10.25 7.64
N ARG A 85 11.20 9.73 7.43
CA ARG A 85 10.43 9.97 6.19
C ARG A 85 10.09 11.45 6.01
N ALA A 86 9.68 12.15 7.07
CA ALA A 86 9.39 13.58 7.00
C ALA A 86 10.62 14.39 6.63
N SER A 87 11.79 14.06 7.20
CA SER A 87 13.07 14.70 6.89
C SER A 87 13.49 14.45 5.43
N LEU A 88 13.30 13.21 4.94
CA LEU A 88 13.57 12.87 3.53
C LEU A 88 12.67 13.67 2.57
N ARG A 89 11.37 13.79 2.88
CA ARG A 89 10.42 14.59 2.09
C ARG A 89 10.82 16.06 2.04
N LEU A 90 11.15 16.64 3.20
CA LEU A 90 11.62 18.03 3.26
C LEU A 90 12.89 18.25 2.44
N LYS A 91 13.85 17.29 2.49
CA LYS A 91 15.08 17.35 1.69
C LYS A 91 14.79 17.20 0.19
N ALA A 92 13.85 16.33 -0.17
CA ALA A 92 13.48 16.11 -1.58
C ALA A 92 12.69 17.28 -2.19
N ASN A 93 11.95 18.02 -1.36
CA ASN A 93 11.15 19.17 -1.78
C ASN A 93 11.20 20.31 -0.74
N PRO A 94 12.31 21.07 -0.71
CA PRO A 94 12.54 22.11 0.29
C PRO A 94 11.57 23.30 0.15
N ASP A 95 11.08 23.57 -1.06
CA ASP A 95 10.17 24.69 -1.35
C ASP A 95 8.71 24.36 -1.03
N GLY A 96 8.41 23.14 -0.61
CA GLY A 96 7.06 22.67 -0.33
C GLY A 96 6.32 22.21 -1.59
N GLY A 97 4.99 22.11 -1.51
CA GLY A 97 4.17 21.69 -2.67
C GLY A 97 4.15 20.17 -2.89
N SER A 98 4.42 19.35 -1.87
CA SER A 98 4.27 17.90 -1.98
C SER A 98 2.82 17.46 -1.84
N LEU A 99 2.45 16.43 -2.62
CA LEU A 99 1.22 15.67 -2.52
C LEU A 99 1.54 14.24 -2.12
N ASP A 100 1.11 13.85 -0.93
CA ASP A 100 1.26 12.49 -0.41
C ASP A 100 0.02 11.67 -0.76
N LEU A 101 0.16 10.77 -1.74
CA LEU A 101 -0.94 9.99 -2.29
C LEU A 101 -0.77 8.50 -1.97
N SER A 102 -1.78 7.90 -1.35
CA SER A 102 -1.91 6.45 -1.24
C SER A 102 -2.54 5.89 -2.51
N ILE A 103 -1.98 4.83 -3.08
CA ILE A 103 -2.46 4.24 -4.33
C ILE A 103 -2.65 2.73 -4.19
N LEU A 104 -3.56 2.18 -4.99
CA LEU A 104 -3.65 0.75 -5.22
C LEU A 104 -2.54 0.34 -6.20
N PRO A 105 -1.71 -0.68 -5.90
CA PRO A 105 -0.51 -0.99 -6.68
C PRO A 105 -0.75 -1.13 -8.17
N THR A 106 -1.68 -1.98 -8.57
CA THR A 106 -1.96 -2.26 -9.99
C THR A 106 -2.52 -1.04 -10.73
N PHE A 107 -3.46 -0.33 -10.12
CA PHE A 107 -4.00 0.91 -10.68
C PHE A 107 -2.91 1.98 -10.80
N GLY A 108 -2.06 2.09 -9.78
CA GLY A 108 -0.92 3.00 -9.78
C GLY A 108 0.05 2.74 -10.93
N ILE A 109 0.39 1.48 -11.20
CA ILE A 109 1.35 1.10 -12.24
C ILE A 109 0.74 1.23 -13.65
N HIS A 110 -0.45 0.69 -13.87
CA HIS A 110 -0.98 0.51 -15.21
C HIS A 110 -1.89 1.64 -15.68
N TRP A 111 -2.58 2.32 -14.76
CA TRP A 111 -3.47 3.43 -15.10
C TRP A 111 -2.86 4.80 -14.79
N LEU A 112 -2.35 5.01 -13.56
CA LEU A 112 -1.91 6.32 -13.11
C LEU A 112 -0.52 6.69 -13.63
N ALA A 113 0.49 5.82 -13.47
CA ALA A 113 1.87 6.13 -13.81
C ALA A 113 2.09 6.59 -15.27
N PRO A 114 1.44 5.98 -16.31
CA PRO A 114 1.55 6.48 -17.68
C PRO A 114 1.04 7.91 -17.86
N ARG A 115 0.14 8.38 -16.99
CA ARG A 115 -0.47 9.71 -17.01
C ARG A 115 0.33 10.74 -16.22
N LEU A 116 1.07 10.31 -15.18
CA LEU A 116 1.79 11.21 -14.26
C LEU A 116 2.80 12.11 -14.97
N ARG A 117 3.40 11.65 -16.09
CA ARG A 117 4.32 12.51 -16.87
C ARG A 117 3.64 13.80 -17.32
N ARG A 118 2.36 13.74 -17.77
CA ARG A 118 1.60 14.92 -18.18
C ARG A 118 1.32 15.84 -17.00
N PHE A 119 0.95 15.28 -15.85
CA PHE A 119 0.76 16.05 -14.62
C PHE A 119 2.06 16.77 -14.21
N SER A 120 3.18 16.06 -14.14
CA SER A 120 4.47 16.65 -13.74
C SER A 120 4.96 17.74 -14.68
N LEU A 121 4.63 17.66 -15.97
CA LEU A 121 4.96 18.73 -16.93
C LEU A 121 4.04 19.95 -16.78
N ALA A 122 2.78 19.75 -16.43
CA ALA A 122 1.80 20.83 -16.21
C ALA A 122 1.98 21.52 -14.85
N HIS A 123 2.46 20.78 -13.86
CA HIS A 123 2.61 21.22 -12.45
C HIS A 123 3.99 20.87 -11.90
N PRO A 124 5.08 21.46 -12.43
CA PRO A 124 6.44 21.15 -12.01
C PRO A 124 6.74 21.54 -10.54
N GLU A 125 5.91 22.41 -9.98
CA GLU A 125 5.97 22.83 -8.57
C GLU A 125 5.36 21.79 -7.60
N VAL A 126 4.68 20.74 -8.10
CA VAL A 126 4.07 19.70 -7.27
C VAL A 126 4.91 18.43 -7.29
N SER A 127 5.48 18.08 -6.15
CA SER A 127 6.16 16.80 -5.96
C SER A 127 5.18 15.73 -5.50
N LEU A 128 5.10 14.63 -6.26
CA LEU A 128 4.26 13.48 -5.90
C LEU A 128 5.03 12.47 -5.07
N ASN A 129 4.50 12.16 -3.90
CA ASN A 129 4.95 11.06 -3.05
C ASN A 129 3.90 9.95 -3.11
N LEU A 130 4.25 8.81 -3.69
CA LEU A 130 3.34 7.69 -3.85
C LEU A 130 3.68 6.58 -2.85
N SER A 131 2.68 6.09 -2.16
CA SER A 131 2.78 4.92 -1.29
C SER A 131 1.58 4.01 -1.49
N THR A 132 1.69 2.73 -1.14
CA THR A 132 0.62 1.76 -1.36
C THR A 132 -0.15 1.45 -0.09
N ARG A 133 -1.49 1.40 -0.19
CA ARG A 133 -2.40 0.82 0.79
C ARG A 133 -3.49 0.04 0.04
N LEU A 134 -3.80 -1.15 0.51
CA LEU A 134 -4.84 -2.00 -0.10
C LEU A 134 -6.22 -1.80 0.52
N LYS A 135 -6.27 -1.26 1.74
CA LYS A 135 -7.50 -1.09 2.52
C LYS A 135 -7.66 0.37 2.96
N PRO A 136 -8.90 0.80 3.22
CA PRO A 136 -9.16 2.08 3.87
C PRO A 136 -8.40 2.21 5.21
N PHE A 137 -8.00 3.42 5.53
CA PHE A 137 -7.25 3.77 6.73
C PHE A 137 -7.78 5.08 7.34
N ASP A 138 -7.29 5.43 8.52
CA ASP A 138 -7.63 6.70 9.17
C ASP A 138 -6.65 7.80 8.72
N PHE A 139 -7.14 8.80 7.99
CA PHE A 139 -6.36 9.96 7.54
C PHE A 139 -5.80 10.82 8.69
N ALA A 140 -6.35 10.70 9.91
CA ALA A 140 -5.80 11.38 11.07
C ALA A 140 -4.50 10.72 11.58
N ARG A 141 -4.30 9.44 11.26
CA ARG A 141 -3.15 8.64 11.70
C ARG A 141 -2.11 8.39 10.61
N GLU A 142 -2.51 8.51 9.36
CA GLU A 142 -1.64 8.28 8.21
C GLU A 142 -1.31 9.61 7.51
N PRO A 143 -0.06 9.80 7.05
CA PRO A 143 0.42 11.06 6.51
C PRO A 143 0.07 11.21 5.02
N PHE A 144 -1.18 10.95 4.65
CA PHE A 144 -1.66 11.11 3.27
C PHE A 144 -2.56 12.33 3.13
N ASP A 145 -2.45 13.01 1.97
CA ASP A 145 -3.37 14.07 1.57
C ASP A 145 -4.63 13.47 0.91
N ALA A 146 -4.45 12.38 0.15
CA ALA A 146 -5.52 11.68 -0.55
C ALA A 146 -5.17 10.20 -0.78
N ALA A 147 -6.15 9.42 -1.22
CA ALA A 147 -5.95 8.03 -1.60
C ALA A 147 -6.74 7.68 -2.87
N VAL A 148 -6.23 6.70 -3.63
CA VAL A 148 -7.04 6.00 -4.64
C VAL A 148 -7.76 4.85 -3.95
N HIS A 149 -9.08 4.87 -4.02
CA HIS A 149 -9.98 3.86 -3.48
C HIS A 149 -10.71 3.15 -4.62
N PHE A 150 -10.93 1.84 -4.46
CA PHE A 150 -11.82 1.07 -5.32
C PHE A 150 -12.99 0.50 -4.53
N GLY A 151 -14.18 0.62 -5.08
CA GLY A 151 -15.40 0.07 -4.48
C GLY A 151 -16.59 0.99 -4.62
N ALA A 152 -17.42 1.04 -3.58
CA ALA A 152 -18.51 1.98 -3.40
C ALA A 152 -18.03 3.25 -2.65
N GLN A 153 -18.92 4.22 -2.48
CA GLN A 153 -18.64 5.41 -1.67
C GLN A 153 -18.98 5.17 -0.19
N ASP A 154 -18.32 4.18 0.40
CA ASP A 154 -18.59 3.66 1.76
C ASP A 154 -17.46 3.95 2.77
N TRP A 155 -16.40 4.65 2.37
CA TRP A 155 -15.33 5.07 3.28
C TRP A 155 -15.76 6.31 4.07
N PRO A 156 -15.95 6.21 5.40
CA PRO A 156 -16.46 7.32 6.20
C PRO A 156 -15.46 8.47 6.32
N GLY A 157 -15.99 9.70 6.44
CA GLY A 157 -15.17 10.89 6.71
C GLY A 157 -14.37 11.42 5.52
N VAL A 158 -14.65 10.97 4.29
CA VAL A 158 -13.96 11.41 3.08
C VAL A 158 -14.90 12.00 2.04
N SER A 159 -14.34 12.81 1.17
CA SER A 159 -14.95 13.26 -0.09
C SER A 159 -14.47 12.39 -1.24
N TYR A 160 -15.25 12.30 -2.32
CA TYR A 160 -15.01 11.44 -3.47
C TYR A 160 -14.96 12.20 -4.78
N LEU A 161 -13.98 11.90 -5.61
CA LEU A 161 -13.97 12.21 -7.03
C LEU A 161 -13.86 10.88 -7.80
N LYS A 162 -14.86 10.55 -8.60
CA LYS A 162 -14.78 9.35 -9.46
C LYS A 162 -13.69 9.54 -10.50
N ILE A 163 -12.79 8.55 -10.61
CA ILE A 163 -11.70 8.52 -11.59
C ILE A 163 -12.10 7.67 -12.79
N ALA A 164 -12.54 6.42 -12.55
CA ALA A 164 -12.85 5.48 -13.62
C ALA A 164 -13.83 4.41 -13.13
N GLY A 165 -14.62 3.86 -14.04
CA GLY A 165 -15.23 2.55 -13.85
C GLY A 165 -14.19 1.45 -13.98
N GLU A 166 -14.62 0.23 -13.77
CA GLU A 166 -13.78 -0.94 -14.04
C GLU A 166 -14.53 -1.93 -14.91
N GLU A 167 -13.85 -2.44 -15.90
CA GLU A 167 -14.25 -3.62 -16.65
C GLU A 167 -13.23 -4.73 -16.36
N VAL A 168 -13.72 -5.96 -16.23
CA VAL A 168 -12.91 -7.13 -15.94
C VAL A 168 -13.02 -8.16 -17.05
N LEU A 169 -11.95 -8.91 -17.29
CA LEU A 169 -11.82 -9.87 -18.35
C LEU A 169 -11.21 -11.16 -17.79
N PRO A 170 -11.82 -12.36 -18.02
CA PRO A 170 -11.21 -13.63 -17.68
C PRO A 170 -10.05 -13.93 -18.65
N VAL A 171 -8.86 -14.14 -18.11
CA VAL A 171 -7.64 -14.38 -18.89
C VAL A 171 -6.81 -15.50 -18.29
N CYS A 172 -6.04 -16.19 -19.12
CA CYS A 172 -5.10 -17.23 -18.72
C CYS A 172 -3.91 -17.29 -19.69
N ALA A 173 -2.88 -18.07 -19.36
CA ALA A 173 -1.82 -18.37 -20.33
C ALA A 173 -2.37 -19.16 -21.53
N PRO A 174 -1.78 -19.00 -22.72
CA PRO A 174 -2.23 -19.71 -23.93
C PRO A 174 -2.28 -21.23 -23.76
N GLY A 175 -1.38 -21.83 -22.95
CA GLY A 175 -1.31 -23.29 -22.73
C GLY A 175 -2.39 -23.84 -21.79
N VAL A 176 -3.15 -23.01 -21.09
CA VAL A 176 -4.21 -23.47 -20.17
C VAL A 176 -5.46 -23.97 -20.92
N LEU A 177 -5.72 -23.42 -22.11
CA LEU A 177 -6.88 -23.75 -22.89
C LEU A 177 -6.48 -24.76 -23.99
N THR A 178 -7.23 -25.86 -24.11
CA THR A 178 -7.09 -26.84 -25.20
C THR A 178 -7.85 -26.44 -26.48
N GLY A 179 -8.67 -25.36 -26.37
CA GLY A 179 -9.49 -24.81 -27.46
C GLY A 179 -10.40 -23.71 -26.93
N PRO A 180 -11.14 -23.02 -27.79
CA PRO A 180 -12.14 -22.04 -27.38
C PRO A 180 -13.19 -22.64 -26.43
N LEU A 181 -13.54 -21.93 -25.38
CA LEU A 181 -14.65 -22.32 -24.50
C LEU A 181 -15.97 -21.83 -25.12
N ASP A 182 -16.97 -22.71 -25.19
CA ASP A 182 -18.27 -22.46 -25.80
C ASP A 182 -19.33 -21.95 -24.81
N ARG A 183 -19.07 -22.10 -23.51
CA ARG A 183 -19.97 -21.66 -22.43
C ARG A 183 -19.18 -21.19 -21.20
N PRO A 184 -19.71 -20.23 -20.40
CA PRO A 184 -18.98 -19.67 -19.27
C PRO A 184 -18.73 -20.68 -18.15
N GLU A 185 -19.63 -21.68 -17.97
CA GLU A 185 -19.46 -22.71 -16.93
C GLU A 185 -18.21 -23.58 -17.14
N ALA A 186 -17.70 -23.68 -18.37
CA ALA A 186 -16.48 -24.41 -18.65
C ALA A 186 -15.25 -23.83 -17.91
N LEU A 187 -15.30 -22.56 -17.48
CA LEU A 187 -14.27 -21.98 -16.62
C LEU A 187 -14.23 -22.64 -15.23
N LEU A 188 -15.32 -23.23 -14.75
CA LEU A 188 -15.38 -23.91 -13.44
C LEU A 188 -14.56 -25.22 -13.42
N ASP A 189 -14.24 -25.76 -14.57
CA ASP A 189 -13.38 -26.95 -14.71
C ASP A 189 -11.89 -26.59 -14.63
N LEU A 190 -11.56 -25.29 -14.61
CA LEU A 190 -10.20 -24.75 -14.52
C LEU A 190 -9.94 -24.16 -13.13
N PRO A 191 -8.69 -24.13 -12.66
CA PRO A 191 -8.36 -23.41 -11.43
C PRO A 191 -8.68 -21.91 -11.56
N LEU A 192 -9.52 -21.36 -10.69
CA LEU A 192 -9.80 -19.94 -10.67
C LEU A 192 -8.86 -19.21 -9.68
N LEU A 193 -8.45 -18.00 -10.06
CA LEU A 193 -7.60 -17.16 -9.23
C LEU A 193 -8.43 -16.02 -8.66
N HIS A 194 -8.49 -15.91 -7.34
CA HIS A 194 -9.32 -14.97 -6.60
C HIS A 194 -8.50 -13.84 -5.99
N LEU A 195 -9.08 -12.65 -5.92
CA LEU A 195 -8.54 -11.52 -5.17
C LEU A 195 -9.29 -11.38 -3.84
N ASP A 196 -8.58 -11.36 -2.71
CA ASP A 196 -9.17 -11.31 -1.37
C ASP A 196 -10.01 -10.05 -1.13
N THR A 197 -9.59 -8.92 -1.69
CA THR A 197 -10.32 -7.64 -1.62
C THR A 197 -11.56 -7.59 -2.51
N ARG A 198 -11.81 -8.64 -3.32
CA ARG A 198 -12.93 -8.77 -4.27
C ARG A 198 -13.52 -10.17 -4.25
N ALA A 199 -13.94 -10.58 -3.08
CA ALA A 199 -14.39 -11.96 -2.83
C ALA A 199 -15.54 -12.43 -3.74
N SER A 200 -16.45 -11.52 -4.13
CA SER A 200 -17.59 -11.84 -5.02
C SER A 200 -17.31 -11.66 -6.51
N ALA A 201 -16.10 -11.27 -6.93
CA ALA A 201 -15.84 -10.89 -8.33
C ALA A 201 -16.21 -11.97 -9.34
N TRP A 202 -15.87 -13.24 -9.07
CA TRP A 202 -16.22 -14.35 -9.93
C TRP A 202 -17.73 -14.65 -9.91
N GLU A 203 -18.38 -14.59 -8.76
CA GLU A 203 -19.84 -14.76 -8.66
C GLU A 203 -20.59 -13.70 -9.45
N ASP A 204 -20.16 -12.43 -9.34
CA ASP A 204 -20.72 -11.30 -10.08
C ASP A 204 -20.50 -11.46 -11.59
N TRP A 205 -19.30 -11.91 -11.99
CA TRP A 205 -18.99 -12.16 -13.39
C TRP A 205 -19.86 -13.30 -13.97
N PHE A 206 -19.98 -14.44 -13.28
CA PHE A 206 -20.84 -15.55 -13.72
C PHE A 206 -22.32 -15.14 -13.78
N ARG A 207 -22.79 -14.37 -12.81
CA ARG A 207 -24.16 -13.83 -12.80
C ARG A 207 -24.40 -12.93 -14.01
N HIS A 208 -23.42 -12.13 -14.41
CA HIS A 208 -23.50 -11.31 -15.64
C HIS A 208 -23.59 -12.17 -16.89
N GLN A 209 -22.97 -13.35 -16.89
CA GLN A 209 -23.10 -14.34 -17.97
C GLN A 209 -24.40 -15.17 -17.89
N GLY A 210 -25.30 -14.88 -16.95
CA GLY A 210 -26.56 -15.62 -16.76
C GLY A 210 -26.40 -16.94 -16.02
N VAL A 211 -25.28 -17.16 -15.36
CA VAL A 211 -24.95 -18.39 -14.61
C VAL A 211 -24.92 -18.09 -13.12
N ASP A 212 -25.69 -18.83 -12.34
CA ASP A 212 -25.69 -18.71 -10.88
C ASP A 212 -24.68 -19.68 -10.26
N VAL A 213 -23.59 -19.13 -9.74
CA VAL A 213 -22.51 -19.89 -9.09
C VAL A 213 -22.26 -19.29 -7.73
N SER A 214 -22.23 -20.13 -6.72
CA SER A 214 -21.91 -19.71 -5.34
C SER A 214 -20.53 -20.25 -4.95
N ALA A 215 -19.67 -19.36 -4.45
CA ALA A 215 -18.34 -19.64 -3.92
C ALA A 215 -17.48 -20.55 -4.84
N PRO A 216 -17.20 -20.15 -6.09
CA PRO A 216 -16.36 -20.94 -6.98
C PRO A 216 -14.98 -21.13 -6.37
N ARG A 217 -14.46 -22.37 -6.45
CA ARG A 217 -13.19 -22.74 -5.79
C ARG A 217 -11.99 -22.20 -6.54
N GLY A 218 -10.93 -21.86 -5.80
CA GLY A 218 -9.70 -21.40 -6.43
C GLY A 218 -8.64 -20.94 -5.41
N MET A 219 -7.54 -20.41 -5.94
CA MET A 219 -6.45 -19.87 -5.14
C MET A 219 -6.71 -18.40 -4.79
N LEU A 220 -6.34 -17.98 -3.59
CA LEU A 220 -6.56 -16.61 -3.09
C LEU A 220 -5.26 -15.81 -3.09
N PHE A 221 -5.32 -14.59 -3.58
CA PHE A 221 -4.22 -13.63 -3.68
C PHE A 221 -4.66 -12.28 -3.11
N ASP A 222 -3.69 -11.43 -2.77
CA ASP A 222 -3.94 -10.07 -2.26
C ASP A 222 -3.74 -8.97 -3.31
N GLN A 223 -3.11 -9.28 -4.47
CA GLN A 223 -2.78 -8.29 -5.49
C GLN A 223 -2.98 -8.82 -6.92
N PHE A 224 -3.52 -7.98 -7.79
CA PHE A 224 -3.70 -8.29 -9.22
C PHE A 224 -2.39 -8.57 -9.96
N THR A 225 -1.29 -7.92 -9.58
CA THR A 225 0.02 -8.17 -10.20
C THR A 225 0.48 -9.60 -9.96
N THR A 226 0.26 -10.13 -8.76
CA THR A 226 0.58 -11.52 -8.41
C THR A 226 -0.34 -12.49 -9.14
N ILE A 227 -1.66 -12.18 -9.20
CA ILE A 227 -2.63 -12.99 -9.94
C ILE A 227 -2.27 -13.04 -11.44
N ALA A 228 -1.94 -11.91 -12.07
CA ALA A 228 -1.56 -11.84 -13.47
C ALA A 228 -0.32 -12.70 -13.76
N GLN A 229 0.66 -12.66 -12.86
CA GLN A 229 1.86 -13.49 -12.97
C GLN A 229 1.53 -14.98 -12.80
N ALA A 230 0.68 -15.35 -11.83
CA ALA A 230 0.23 -16.72 -11.63
C ALA A 230 -0.53 -17.25 -12.86
N ALA A 231 -1.43 -16.45 -13.44
CA ALA A 231 -2.13 -16.80 -14.67
C ALA A 231 -1.16 -17.00 -15.85
N ALA A 232 -0.14 -16.15 -16.00
CA ALA A 232 0.87 -16.27 -17.03
C ALA A 232 1.79 -17.50 -16.86
N LEU A 233 1.87 -18.06 -15.66
CA LEU A 233 2.57 -19.30 -15.32
C LEU A 233 1.65 -20.53 -15.32
N GLU A 234 0.53 -20.49 -16.03
CA GLU A 234 -0.42 -21.60 -16.21
C GLU A 234 -1.09 -22.08 -14.91
N MET A 235 -1.10 -21.27 -13.85
CA MET A 235 -1.71 -21.67 -12.57
C MET A 235 -3.24 -21.62 -12.58
N GLY A 236 -3.86 -21.05 -13.63
CA GLY A 236 -5.30 -20.98 -13.77
C GLY A 236 -5.80 -19.75 -14.52
N VAL A 237 -7.09 -19.45 -14.36
CA VAL A 237 -7.78 -18.34 -14.99
C VAL A 237 -7.94 -17.19 -13.99
N ALA A 238 -7.52 -16.00 -14.38
CA ALA A 238 -7.64 -14.78 -13.61
C ALA A 238 -8.75 -13.88 -14.16
N LEU A 239 -9.49 -13.22 -13.28
CA LEU A 239 -10.38 -12.12 -13.64
C LEU A 239 -9.65 -10.81 -13.41
N LEU A 240 -9.13 -10.20 -14.49
CA LEU A 240 -8.29 -9.01 -14.40
C LEU A 240 -9.00 -7.76 -14.93
N PRO A 241 -8.72 -6.57 -14.35
CA PRO A 241 -9.10 -5.30 -14.96
C PRO A 241 -8.54 -5.18 -16.38
N THR A 242 -9.33 -4.64 -17.32
CA THR A 242 -8.97 -4.55 -18.73
C THR A 242 -7.64 -3.84 -18.97
N PHE A 243 -7.36 -2.75 -18.25
CA PHE A 243 -6.09 -2.02 -18.37
C PHE A 243 -4.84 -2.84 -18.01
N LEU A 244 -5.00 -3.89 -17.18
CA LEU A 244 -3.93 -4.85 -16.88
C LEU A 244 -3.93 -6.00 -17.87
N ALA A 245 -5.11 -6.56 -18.16
CA ALA A 245 -5.27 -7.70 -19.09
C ALA A 245 -4.72 -7.38 -20.48
N GLU A 246 -5.09 -6.22 -21.04
CA GLU A 246 -4.63 -5.76 -22.36
C GLU A 246 -3.10 -5.65 -22.46
N ALA A 247 -2.44 -5.15 -21.42
CA ALA A 247 -0.99 -5.07 -21.38
C ALA A 247 -0.31 -6.44 -21.41
N GLU A 248 -0.89 -7.44 -20.74
CA GLU A 248 -0.38 -8.81 -20.73
C GLU A 248 -0.70 -9.57 -22.02
N ILE A 249 -1.86 -9.34 -22.59
CA ILE A 249 -2.29 -9.90 -23.90
C ILE A 249 -1.39 -9.35 -25.02
N ALA A 250 -1.13 -8.03 -25.02
CA ALA A 250 -0.25 -7.42 -26.01
C ALA A 250 1.18 -7.97 -25.97
N ARG A 251 1.63 -8.47 -24.82
CA ARG A 251 2.93 -9.14 -24.65
C ARG A 251 2.88 -10.64 -25.00
N GLY A 252 1.72 -11.18 -25.36
CA GLY A 252 1.52 -12.58 -25.64
C GLY A 252 1.60 -13.50 -24.42
N ARG A 253 1.56 -12.96 -23.20
CA ARG A 253 1.65 -13.76 -21.97
C ARG A 253 0.29 -14.31 -21.53
N LEU A 254 -0.79 -13.61 -21.85
CA LEU A 254 -2.16 -14.01 -21.57
C LEU A 254 -3.01 -13.97 -22.83
N VAL A 255 -4.07 -14.76 -22.82
CA VAL A 255 -5.15 -14.73 -23.80
C VAL A 255 -6.49 -14.61 -23.07
N VAL A 256 -7.52 -14.14 -23.78
CA VAL A 256 -8.89 -14.14 -23.25
C VAL A 256 -9.36 -15.59 -23.11
N ALA A 257 -9.80 -15.95 -21.91
CA ALA A 257 -10.26 -17.29 -21.63
C ALA A 257 -11.71 -17.51 -22.11
N TYR A 258 -12.57 -16.48 -21.95
CA TYR A 258 -13.97 -16.53 -22.40
C TYR A 258 -14.56 -15.13 -22.57
N GLY A 259 -15.41 -14.95 -23.57
CA GLY A 259 -16.26 -13.75 -23.76
C GLY A 259 -15.48 -12.46 -23.99
N GLY A 260 -16.04 -11.36 -23.48
CA GLY A 260 -15.50 -10.01 -23.54
C GLY A 260 -15.47 -9.34 -22.16
N PRO A 261 -15.07 -8.04 -22.12
CA PRO A 261 -15.07 -7.26 -20.90
C PRO A 261 -16.46 -7.15 -20.27
N VAL A 262 -16.51 -7.26 -18.95
CA VAL A 262 -17.74 -7.13 -18.14
C VAL A 262 -17.54 -6.00 -17.13
N VAL A 263 -18.52 -5.11 -17.03
CA VAL A 263 -18.49 -4.00 -16.08
C VAL A 263 -18.52 -4.54 -14.66
N SER A 264 -17.53 -4.17 -13.86
CA SER A 264 -17.44 -4.49 -12.43
C SER A 264 -18.41 -3.62 -11.62
N THR A 265 -18.80 -4.10 -10.45
CA THR A 265 -19.71 -3.38 -9.53
C THR A 265 -19.06 -2.18 -8.85
N GLY A 266 -17.72 -2.08 -8.84
CA GLY A 266 -16.95 -1.01 -8.23
C GLY A 266 -16.45 0.06 -9.22
N SER A 267 -15.97 1.17 -8.66
CA SER A 267 -15.29 2.22 -9.42
C SER A 267 -14.05 2.69 -8.67
N TYR A 268 -13.11 3.30 -9.40
CA TYR A 268 -11.95 3.97 -8.81
C TYR A 268 -12.29 5.41 -8.46
N TYR A 269 -11.90 5.83 -7.26
CA TYR A 269 -12.12 7.18 -6.75
C TYR A 269 -10.81 7.76 -6.21
N LEU A 270 -10.59 9.04 -6.42
CA LEU A 270 -9.71 9.83 -5.56
C LEU A 270 -10.53 10.23 -4.34
N VAL A 271 -10.03 9.91 -3.14
CA VAL A 271 -10.68 10.24 -1.88
C VAL A 271 -9.74 11.07 -1.00
N TRP A 272 -10.30 12.00 -0.23
CA TRP A 272 -9.55 12.84 0.70
C TRP A 272 -10.42 13.17 1.92
N PRO A 273 -9.81 13.48 3.10
CA PRO A 273 -10.57 13.79 4.30
C PRO A 273 -11.42 15.05 4.11
N ASN A 274 -12.67 15.00 4.57
CA ASN A 274 -13.63 16.11 4.46
C ASN A 274 -13.65 17.04 5.69
N ASP A 275 -12.87 16.74 6.73
CA ASP A 275 -12.73 17.48 7.97
C ASP A 275 -11.73 18.65 7.88
N ARG A 276 -11.04 18.78 6.77
CA ARG A 276 -10.03 19.83 6.52
C ARG A 276 -10.07 20.31 5.08
N PRO A 277 -9.66 21.57 4.79
CA PRO A 277 -9.61 22.08 3.42
C PRO A 277 -8.57 21.33 2.60
N MET A 278 -8.81 21.20 1.30
CA MET A 278 -7.82 20.68 0.37
C MET A 278 -6.59 21.60 0.33
N ARG A 279 -5.42 20.98 0.27
CA ARG A 279 -4.17 21.72 0.02
C ARG A 279 -4.03 21.96 -1.48
N ALA A 280 -3.39 23.07 -1.86
CA ALA A 280 -3.21 23.45 -3.26
C ALA A 280 -2.63 22.33 -4.16
N PRO A 281 -1.62 21.51 -3.74
CA PRO A 281 -1.18 20.39 -4.55
C PRO A 281 -2.28 19.35 -4.85
N LEU A 282 -3.15 19.08 -3.89
CA LEU A 282 -4.27 18.15 -4.07
C LEU A 282 -5.36 18.75 -4.97
N GLU A 283 -5.68 20.03 -4.82
CA GLU A 283 -6.63 20.73 -5.69
C GLU A 283 -6.19 20.63 -7.16
N ARG A 284 -4.93 20.95 -7.46
CA ARG A 284 -4.36 20.85 -8.82
C ARG A 284 -4.40 19.41 -9.36
N PHE A 285 -4.08 18.43 -8.51
CA PHE A 285 -4.13 17.03 -8.91
C PHE A 285 -5.57 16.57 -9.20
N ALA A 286 -6.54 16.97 -8.37
CA ALA A 286 -7.96 16.65 -8.57
C ALA A 286 -8.53 17.34 -9.83
N GLU A 287 -8.16 18.58 -10.10
CA GLU A 287 -8.54 19.30 -11.31
C GLU A 287 -7.94 18.65 -12.56
N TRP A 288 -6.64 18.32 -12.49
CA TRP A 288 -5.97 17.61 -13.57
C TRP A 288 -6.63 16.25 -13.87
N ILE A 289 -6.94 15.44 -12.85
CA ILE A 289 -7.66 14.17 -13.05
C ILE A 289 -9.00 14.41 -13.73
N ARG A 290 -9.79 15.41 -13.33
CA ARG A 290 -11.07 15.74 -13.99
C ARG A 290 -10.91 16.11 -15.46
N SER A 291 -9.83 16.76 -15.81
CA SER A 291 -9.57 17.19 -17.20
C SER A 291 -8.99 16.08 -18.08
N ASP A 292 -8.44 15.01 -17.48
CA ASP A 292 -7.78 13.88 -18.15
C ASP A 292 -8.74 12.69 -18.38
N LEU A 293 -9.94 12.76 -17.79
CA LEU A 293 -11.03 11.79 -17.95
C LEU A 293 -11.89 12.09 -19.17
#